data_ff7ab5bad1ff7de406754fb5d465f1f2
#
_entry.id   ff7ab5bad1ff7de406754fb5d465f1f2
#
_cell.length_a   1.000
_cell.length_b   1.000
_cell.length_c   1.000
_cell.angle_alpha   90.00
_cell.angle_beta   90.00
_cell.angle_gamma   90.00
#
_symmetry.space_group_name_H-M   'P 1'
#
loop_
_entity.id
_entity.type
_entity.pdbx_description
1 polymer ?
#
loop_
_entity_poly.entity_id
_entity_poly.type
_entity_poly.pdbx_seq_one_letter_code
_entity_poly.pdbx_strand_id
1 'polypeptide(L)'
;MRERLGGFGVRAARLLARQATTPYRLIKSLSIKPPTRLWIAPPDIRTADSTVADEVRAGYFTYEGKTLHVAAGEAPFARFAPSAGWRRALTGFSWLRHLDETDRPMARRLVDAFLSSPGMRDDPALEPAVVARRLLSFLAQSPLLLDEADPDYYERFMQALAHSARLLWLALGPGKSRGAERLLCAVALVEFAVCADTGGAIAPEAMRLLSRELQRQILADGGHIGRNPQTPLDLLLDLLALRQVFAARGLKTPETMKRVIARTLPMLRMMQHGDGSLALFNGAGATARDRLANVLAHEETRGPAPLQAPATGYQRLDAFPALALVDAGGAPPADFAGDAHAGCLSFEYSRGTERVVVNCGAPGPHNPEAREAARTTAAHSTLTIGETSSARFLEPPRGAGSRLVEGPDKVTVERRAHDNETTLILTHDGYAAAFGLVHARDLTLSHDGRTFSGRDRLLTATDGGATKPADFALRFHLHPQVKATPTAAGVELALGNDERLLFSATGADVQIEESVYYAHPAGARPARQIVLAGKAAAGVDIQWSFTPLPPRLSPSSATVPPEEKL
;
A
#
# COMPACT_ATOMS: atom_id res chain seq x y z
N MET A 1 -34.77 2.25 3.15
CA MET A 1 -35.27 2.88 4.41
C MET A 1 -34.72 2.19 5.68
N ARG A 2 -34.53 0.85 5.71
CA ARG A 2 -33.92 0.13 6.85
C ARG A 2 -32.43 0.43 7.06
N GLU A 3 -31.66 0.66 6.02
CA GLU A 3 -30.21 0.96 6.14
C GLU A 3 -29.90 2.37 6.68
N ARG A 4 -30.77 3.37 6.42
CA ARG A 4 -30.63 4.71 7.03
C ARG A 4 -30.84 4.69 8.54
N LEU A 5 -31.68 3.81 9.06
CA LEU A 5 -31.94 3.65 10.50
C LEU A 5 -30.78 2.93 11.21
N GLY A 6 -30.11 1.95 10.58
CA GLY A 6 -28.92 1.28 11.12
C GLY A 6 -27.72 2.23 11.25
N GLY A 7 -27.51 3.11 10.27
CA GLY A 7 -26.44 4.11 10.31
C GLY A 7 -26.63 5.18 11.40
N PHE A 8 -27.86 5.52 11.71
CA PHE A 8 -28.18 6.51 12.77
C PHE A 8 -27.93 5.93 14.17
N GLY A 9 -28.33 4.66 14.41
CA GLY A 9 -28.08 3.96 15.67
C GLY A 9 -26.59 3.77 15.97
N VAL A 10 -25.80 3.41 14.96
CA VAL A 10 -24.34 3.29 15.10
C VAL A 10 -23.67 4.64 15.34
N ARG A 11 -24.13 5.71 14.70
CA ARG A 11 -23.64 7.08 14.95
C ARG A 11 -23.99 7.57 16.35
N ALA A 12 -25.22 7.33 16.81
CA ALA A 12 -25.66 7.70 18.16
C ALA A 12 -24.91 6.91 19.24
N ALA A 13 -24.73 5.61 19.07
CA ALA A 13 -23.93 4.78 19.97
C ALA A 13 -22.45 5.22 20.02
N ARG A 14 -21.88 5.61 18.88
CA ARG A 14 -20.51 6.17 18.82
C ARG A 14 -20.40 7.54 19.51
N LEU A 15 -21.42 8.40 19.40
CA LEU A 15 -21.47 9.69 20.09
C LEU A 15 -21.57 9.51 21.61
N LEU A 16 -22.44 8.62 22.07
CA LEU A 16 -22.58 8.28 23.48
C LEU A 16 -21.30 7.66 24.07
N ALA A 17 -20.67 6.74 23.33
CA ALA A 17 -19.38 6.16 23.72
C ALA A 17 -18.28 7.24 23.79
N ARG A 18 -18.28 8.23 22.89
CA ARG A 18 -17.36 9.38 22.94
C ARG A 18 -17.56 10.19 24.21
N GLN A 19 -18.81 10.52 24.55
CA GLN A 19 -19.12 11.32 25.73
C GLN A 19 -18.73 10.59 27.04
N ALA A 20 -19.00 9.30 27.15
CA ALA A 20 -18.72 8.50 28.33
C ALA A 20 -17.22 8.21 28.56
N THR A 21 -16.43 8.04 27.48
CA THR A 21 -15.00 7.65 27.61
C THR A 21 -14.03 8.82 27.59
N THR A 22 -14.47 10.00 27.14
CA THR A 22 -13.60 11.20 27.03
C THR A 22 -13.04 11.65 28.39
N PRO A 23 -13.84 11.78 29.48
CA PRO A 23 -13.32 12.16 30.78
C PRO A 23 -12.27 11.19 31.32
N TYR A 24 -12.55 9.89 31.25
CA TYR A 24 -11.58 8.87 31.67
C TYR A 24 -10.25 8.98 30.92
N ARG A 25 -10.31 9.14 29.59
CA ARG A 25 -9.10 9.26 28.79
C ARG A 25 -8.32 10.54 29.07
N LEU A 26 -8.99 11.66 29.35
CA LEU A 26 -8.35 12.88 29.76
C LEU A 26 -7.62 12.70 31.11
N ILE A 27 -8.30 12.18 32.12
CA ILE A 27 -7.69 11.90 33.44
C ILE A 27 -6.52 10.96 33.30
N LYS A 28 -6.69 9.84 32.57
CA LYS A 28 -5.63 8.85 32.35
C LYS A 28 -4.45 9.44 31.55
N SER A 29 -4.69 10.36 30.62
CA SER A 29 -3.60 11.03 29.90
C SER A 29 -2.68 11.80 30.85
N LEU A 30 -3.20 12.40 31.91
CA LEU A 30 -2.42 13.11 32.92
C LEU A 30 -1.50 12.18 33.73
N SER A 31 -1.78 10.87 33.79
CA SER A 31 -0.90 9.89 34.42
C SER A 31 0.34 9.53 33.58
N ILE A 32 0.38 9.92 32.30
CA ILE A 32 1.55 9.75 31.44
C ILE A 32 2.55 10.87 31.79
N LYS A 33 3.51 10.57 32.63
CA LYS A 33 4.54 11.52 33.07
C LYS A 33 5.73 11.48 32.10
N PRO A 34 6.52 12.57 32.02
CA PRO A 34 7.82 12.52 31.36
C PRO A 34 8.68 11.41 31.95
N PRO A 35 9.33 10.57 31.13
CA PRO A 35 10.26 9.57 31.63
C PRO A 35 11.52 10.26 32.20
N THR A 36 12.14 9.64 33.20
CA THR A 36 13.45 10.07 33.69
C THR A 36 14.57 9.47 32.83
N ARG A 37 14.31 8.33 32.20
CA ARG A 37 15.24 7.67 31.25
C ARG A 37 14.51 6.75 30.29
N LEU A 38 15.20 6.42 29.20
CA LEU A 38 14.83 5.33 28.32
C LEU A 38 15.63 4.07 28.70
N TRP A 39 14.92 2.93 28.80
CA TRP A 39 15.55 1.64 29.07
C TRP A 39 16.32 1.11 27.87
N ILE A 40 15.82 1.41 26.67
CA ILE A 40 16.35 0.92 25.40
C ILE A 40 15.89 1.82 24.26
N ALA A 41 16.74 1.98 23.26
CA ALA A 41 16.38 2.53 21.97
C ALA A 41 15.90 1.37 21.05
N PRO A 42 14.70 1.44 20.46
CA PRO A 42 14.28 0.49 19.45
C PRO A 42 15.19 0.53 18.22
N PRO A 43 15.47 -0.62 17.59
CA PRO A 43 16.17 -0.59 16.31
C PRO A 43 15.25 -0.01 15.21
N ASP A 44 15.77 0.81 14.31
CA ASP A 44 15.08 1.10 13.05
C ASP A 44 15.57 0.11 11.98
N ILE A 45 14.71 -0.81 11.56
CA ILE A 45 15.05 -1.81 10.55
C ILE A 45 14.92 -1.30 9.11
N ARG A 46 14.55 -0.03 8.95
CA ARG A 46 14.54 0.66 7.65
C ARG A 46 15.96 1.08 7.28
N THR A 47 16.30 0.95 6.01
CA THR A 47 17.61 1.36 5.49
C THR A 47 17.84 2.87 5.63
N ALA A 48 19.05 3.24 6.01
CA ALA A 48 19.54 4.60 5.90
C ALA A 48 19.98 4.89 4.45
N ASP A 49 19.90 6.15 4.04
CA ASP A 49 20.29 6.65 2.72
C ASP A 49 21.22 7.86 2.92
N SER A 50 22.47 7.72 2.51
CA SER A 50 23.49 8.76 2.65
C SER A 50 23.15 10.01 1.82
N THR A 51 22.44 9.87 0.69
CA THR A 51 22.04 11.01 -0.13
C THR A 51 21.10 11.93 0.63
N VAL A 52 20.14 11.36 1.38
CA VAL A 52 19.24 12.14 2.24
C VAL A 52 20.01 12.83 3.37
N ALA A 53 21.02 12.14 3.95
CA ALA A 53 21.88 12.73 4.97
C ALA A 53 22.62 13.96 4.41
N ASP A 54 23.21 13.85 3.23
CA ASP A 54 23.95 14.92 2.57
C ASP A 54 23.04 16.11 2.22
N GLU A 55 21.82 15.86 1.76
CA GLU A 55 20.81 16.90 1.53
C GLU A 55 20.51 17.65 2.84
N VAL A 56 20.24 16.93 3.93
CA VAL A 56 19.95 17.55 5.24
C VAL A 56 21.14 18.36 5.78
N ARG A 57 22.38 17.85 5.64
CA ARG A 57 23.62 18.55 5.99
C ARG A 57 23.77 19.86 5.22
N ALA A 58 23.40 19.84 3.94
CA ALA A 58 23.43 21.02 3.06
C ALA A 58 22.23 21.97 3.25
N GLY A 59 21.31 21.67 4.19
CA GLY A 59 20.11 22.48 4.48
C GLY A 59 18.95 22.26 3.51
N TYR A 60 18.98 21.22 2.70
CA TYR A 60 17.89 20.86 1.79
C TYR A 60 16.96 19.85 2.42
N PHE A 61 15.67 20.17 2.43
CA PHE A 61 14.61 19.30 2.92
C PHE A 61 13.64 19.01 1.78
N THR A 62 13.80 17.83 1.16
CA THR A 62 13.05 17.42 -0.04
C THR A 62 12.02 16.35 0.31
N TYR A 63 10.74 16.69 0.25
CA TYR A 63 9.62 15.76 0.48
C TYR A 63 8.52 15.98 -0.55
N GLU A 64 7.91 14.90 -1.03
CA GLU A 64 6.81 14.93 -2.00
C GLU A 64 7.14 15.78 -3.25
N GLY A 65 8.38 15.69 -3.74
CA GLY A 65 8.83 16.42 -4.93
C GLY A 65 8.98 17.95 -4.72
N LYS A 66 8.92 18.42 -3.48
CA LYS A 66 9.12 19.84 -3.13
C LYS A 66 10.32 20.00 -2.20
N THR A 67 11.16 20.96 -2.50
CA THR A 67 12.38 21.24 -1.73
C THR A 67 12.27 22.60 -1.03
N LEU A 68 12.65 22.62 0.25
CA LEU A 68 12.93 23.86 1.00
C LEU A 68 14.42 23.86 1.34
N HIS A 69 15.09 24.97 1.03
CA HIS A 69 16.46 25.22 1.48
C HIS A 69 16.45 26.21 2.64
N VAL A 70 17.22 25.92 3.67
CA VAL A 70 17.48 26.81 4.81
C VAL A 70 18.98 27.06 4.93
N ALA A 71 19.36 28.26 5.34
CA ALA A 71 20.77 28.62 5.55
C ALA A 71 21.39 27.80 6.69
N ALA A 72 22.72 27.70 6.69
CA ALA A 72 23.45 27.03 7.75
C ALA A 72 23.10 27.64 9.13
N GLY A 73 22.69 26.77 10.07
CA GLY A 73 22.25 27.17 11.40
C GLY A 73 20.77 27.50 11.55
N GLU A 74 20.03 27.68 10.46
CA GLU A 74 18.57 27.83 10.51
C GLU A 74 17.86 26.49 10.63
N ALA A 75 16.59 26.53 11.07
CA ALA A 75 15.72 25.35 11.14
C ALA A 75 14.50 25.54 10.22
N PRO A 76 14.03 24.46 9.54
CA PRO A 76 12.95 24.54 8.54
C PRO A 76 11.56 24.78 9.15
N PHE A 77 11.39 24.66 10.48
CA PHE A 77 10.08 24.58 11.13
C PHE A 77 9.34 25.92 11.19
N ALA A 78 10.06 27.03 11.23
CA ALA A 78 9.49 28.38 11.25
C ALA A 78 9.16 28.93 9.85
N ARG A 79 9.59 28.26 8.79
CA ARG A 79 9.36 28.65 7.40
C ARG A 79 7.99 28.17 6.92
N PHE A 80 7.43 28.88 5.95
CA PHE A 80 6.20 28.44 5.30
C PHE A 80 6.44 27.10 4.58
N ALA A 81 5.66 26.09 4.94
CA ALA A 81 5.80 24.74 4.36
C ALA A 81 5.29 24.71 2.90
N PRO A 82 6.04 24.13 1.95
CA PRO A 82 5.64 24.02 0.54
C PRO A 82 4.31 23.28 0.33
N SER A 83 3.95 22.36 1.22
CA SER A 83 2.66 21.67 1.26
C SER A 83 2.40 21.05 2.63
N ALA A 84 1.14 20.68 2.90
CA ALA A 84 0.79 19.95 4.12
C ALA A 84 1.50 18.59 4.21
N GLY A 85 1.63 17.86 3.09
CA GLY A 85 2.35 16.60 3.03
C GLY A 85 3.85 16.75 3.32
N TRP A 86 4.47 17.77 2.75
CA TRP A 86 5.85 18.13 3.06
C TRP A 86 6.03 18.41 4.57
N ARG A 87 5.08 19.15 5.17
CA ARG A 87 5.08 19.44 6.62
C ARG A 87 4.95 18.16 7.45
N ARG A 88 4.08 17.22 7.04
CA ARG A 88 3.95 15.89 7.67
C ARG A 88 5.26 15.11 7.64
N ALA A 89 5.90 15.05 6.48
CA ALA A 89 7.16 14.32 6.31
C ALA A 89 8.28 14.91 7.17
N LEU A 90 8.45 16.22 7.14
CA LEU A 90 9.43 16.92 7.97
C LEU A 90 9.21 16.64 9.46
N THR A 91 7.97 16.86 9.95
CA THR A 91 7.65 16.82 11.39
C THR A 91 7.39 15.40 11.91
N GLY A 92 7.35 14.40 11.03
CA GLY A 92 7.40 12.97 11.35
C GLY A 92 8.81 12.49 11.75
N PHE A 93 9.85 13.28 11.46
CA PHE A 93 11.26 13.01 11.81
C PHE A 93 11.83 11.68 11.33
N SER A 94 11.18 11.03 10.36
CA SER A 94 11.69 9.79 9.79
C SER A 94 13.04 9.93 9.08
N TRP A 95 13.42 11.16 8.75
CA TRP A 95 14.70 11.49 8.14
C TRP A 95 15.89 11.38 9.11
N LEU A 96 15.68 11.43 10.43
CA LEU A 96 16.74 11.26 11.43
C LEU A 96 17.51 9.94 11.27
N ARG A 97 16.90 8.88 10.77
CA ARG A 97 17.56 7.58 10.53
C ARG A 97 18.72 7.63 9.56
N HIS A 98 18.76 8.65 8.70
CA HIS A 98 19.78 8.81 7.68
C HIS A 98 21.05 9.47 8.24
N LEU A 99 20.96 10.11 9.41
CA LEU A 99 22.04 10.79 10.09
C LEU A 99 22.85 9.82 10.95
N ASP A 100 24.13 10.11 11.10
CA ASP A 100 25.07 9.36 11.94
C ASP A 100 25.56 10.15 13.15
N GLU A 101 26.48 9.58 13.91
CA GLU A 101 26.99 10.20 15.13
C GLU A 101 27.70 11.55 14.87
N THR A 102 28.27 11.76 13.70
CA THR A 102 28.93 13.04 13.33
C THR A 102 27.91 14.18 13.16
N ASP A 103 26.67 13.83 12.88
CA ASP A 103 25.56 14.76 12.72
C ASP A 103 24.87 15.16 14.04
N ARG A 104 25.28 14.55 15.16
CA ARG A 104 24.66 14.73 16.48
C ARG A 104 24.37 16.19 16.85
N PRO A 105 25.32 17.14 16.71
CA PRO A 105 25.05 18.54 17.05
C PRO A 105 23.96 19.16 16.16
N MET A 106 23.94 18.83 14.88
CA MET A 106 22.94 19.32 13.93
C MET A 106 21.57 18.70 14.22
N ALA A 107 21.49 17.37 14.42
CA ALA A 107 20.26 16.66 14.74
C ALA A 107 19.59 17.23 16.00
N ARG A 108 20.35 17.44 17.07
CA ARG A 108 19.87 18.06 18.31
C ARG A 108 19.35 19.46 18.08
N ARG A 109 20.12 20.32 17.39
CA ARG A 109 19.68 21.67 17.08
C ARG A 109 18.37 21.70 16.32
N LEU A 110 18.20 20.84 15.32
CA LEU A 110 16.97 20.74 14.55
C LEU A 110 15.80 20.25 15.40
N VAL A 111 16.01 19.23 16.23
CA VAL A 111 14.97 18.72 17.13
C VAL A 111 14.60 19.79 18.17
N ASP A 112 15.58 20.45 18.80
CA ASP A 112 15.33 21.48 19.79
C ASP A 112 14.58 22.71 19.23
N ALA A 113 14.92 23.10 18.00
CA ALA A 113 14.20 24.16 17.28
C ALA A 113 12.73 23.77 17.03
N PHE A 114 12.45 22.50 16.73
CA PHE A 114 11.09 22.01 16.61
C PHE A 114 10.35 22.03 17.96
N LEU A 115 10.98 21.55 19.03
CA LEU A 115 10.38 21.48 20.36
C LEU A 115 10.07 22.88 20.94
N SER A 116 10.88 23.88 20.56
CA SER A 116 10.71 25.27 20.97
C SER A 116 9.77 26.07 20.07
N SER A 117 9.32 25.50 18.94
CA SER A 117 8.43 26.18 18.00
C SER A 117 6.99 26.22 18.54
N PRO A 118 6.30 27.36 18.49
CA PRO A 118 4.90 27.46 18.90
C PRO A 118 4.04 26.60 17.92
N GLY A 119 3.39 25.56 18.45
CA GLY A 119 2.47 24.72 17.67
C GLY A 119 1.19 25.48 17.32
N MET A 120 0.80 25.48 16.05
CA MET A 120 -0.53 25.96 15.62
C MET A 120 -1.55 24.83 15.79
N ARG A 121 -2.80 25.18 16.16
CA ARG A 121 -3.86 24.19 16.45
C ARG A 121 -4.19 23.27 15.28
N ASP A 122 -4.05 23.75 14.04
CA ASP A 122 -4.34 23.02 12.80
C ASP A 122 -3.07 22.58 12.05
N ASP A 123 -1.92 22.53 12.74
CA ASP A 123 -0.66 22.11 12.14
C ASP A 123 -0.73 20.61 11.77
N PRO A 124 -0.43 20.22 10.52
CA PRO A 124 -0.25 18.82 10.13
C PRO A 124 0.69 18.03 11.05
N ALA A 125 1.60 18.69 11.74
CA ALA A 125 2.47 18.09 12.77
C ALA A 125 1.71 17.47 13.96
N LEU A 126 0.43 17.83 14.18
CA LEU A 126 -0.42 17.30 15.25
C LEU A 126 -1.34 16.16 14.79
N GLU A 127 -1.33 15.82 13.52
CA GLU A 127 -2.08 14.67 13.03
C GLU A 127 -1.59 13.37 13.71
N PRO A 128 -2.50 12.47 14.13
CA PRO A 128 -2.12 11.31 14.93
C PRO A 128 -1.05 10.42 14.28
N ALA A 129 -1.12 10.22 12.96
CA ALA A 129 -0.12 9.44 12.22
C ALA A 129 1.28 10.10 12.27
N VAL A 130 1.34 11.44 12.18
CA VAL A 130 2.60 12.20 12.24
C VAL A 130 3.19 12.16 13.65
N VAL A 131 2.34 12.35 14.66
CA VAL A 131 2.77 12.22 16.08
C VAL A 131 3.29 10.83 16.37
N ALA A 132 2.62 9.78 15.87
CA ALA A 132 3.04 8.40 16.05
C ALA A 132 4.40 8.13 15.38
N ARG A 133 4.57 8.56 14.13
CA ARG A 133 5.82 8.39 13.40
C ARG A 133 6.97 9.15 14.04
N ARG A 134 6.72 10.37 14.50
CA ARG A 134 7.70 11.15 15.27
C ARG A 134 8.11 10.47 16.56
N LEU A 135 7.15 9.94 17.33
CA LEU A 135 7.45 9.24 18.58
C LEU A 135 8.33 8.01 18.33
N LEU A 136 8.01 7.19 17.32
CA LEU A 136 8.83 6.05 16.91
C LEU A 136 10.24 6.48 16.48
N SER A 137 10.35 7.56 15.68
CA SER A 137 11.64 8.08 15.23
C SER A 137 12.47 8.62 16.39
N PHE A 138 11.88 9.34 17.32
CA PHE A 138 12.58 9.88 18.50
C PHE A 138 13.06 8.77 19.44
N LEU A 139 12.27 7.72 19.63
CA LEU A 139 12.69 6.55 20.41
C LEU A 139 13.84 5.81 19.74
N ALA A 140 13.73 5.53 18.45
CA ALA A 140 14.74 4.78 17.70
C ALA A 140 16.08 5.57 17.60
N GLN A 141 16.00 6.89 17.40
CA GLN A 141 17.18 7.75 17.27
C GLN A 141 17.60 8.39 18.59
N SER A 142 17.08 7.91 19.73
CA SER A 142 17.45 8.45 21.05
C SER A 142 18.97 8.39 21.35
N PRO A 143 19.77 7.41 20.90
CA PRO A 143 21.22 7.46 21.09
C PRO A 143 21.87 8.64 20.36
N LEU A 144 21.46 8.91 19.11
CA LEU A 144 21.92 10.10 18.37
C LEU A 144 21.57 11.40 19.09
N LEU A 145 20.38 11.47 19.70
CA LEU A 145 19.83 12.70 20.27
C LEU A 145 20.23 12.94 21.73
N LEU A 146 20.44 11.90 22.54
CA LEU A 146 20.58 12.01 23.99
C LEU A 146 21.99 11.77 24.54
N ASP A 147 22.86 11.04 23.83
CA ASP A 147 24.23 10.83 24.29
C ASP A 147 24.96 12.14 24.49
N GLU A 148 25.46 12.43 25.69
CA GLU A 148 26.13 13.67 26.06
C GLU A 148 25.25 14.93 25.86
N ALA A 149 23.93 14.81 25.98
CA ALA A 149 23.01 15.94 25.89
C ALA A 149 23.07 16.78 27.15
N ASP A 150 22.93 18.12 27.00
CA ASP A 150 22.76 18.98 28.14
C ASP A 150 21.45 18.68 28.89
N PRO A 151 21.40 18.93 30.22
CA PRO A 151 20.25 18.57 31.05
C PRO A 151 18.94 19.24 30.60
N ASP A 152 18.98 20.48 30.14
CA ASP A 152 17.78 21.23 29.76
C ASP A 152 17.19 20.68 28.45
N TYR A 153 18.05 20.36 27.48
CA TYR A 153 17.58 19.66 26.25
C TYR A 153 17.03 18.28 26.57
N TYR A 154 17.72 17.52 27.42
CA TYR A 154 17.28 16.18 27.83
C TYR A 154 15.89 16.25 28.47
N GLU A 155 15.65 17.17 29.38
CA GLU A 155 14.34 17.32 30.01
C GLU A 155 13.25 17.70 29.00
N ARG A 156 13.51 18.69 28.12
CA ARG A 156 12.56 19.06 27.04
C ARG A 156 12.22 17.88 26.13
N PHE A 157 13.22 17.09 25.78
CA PHE A 157 13.02 15.91 24.93
C PHE A 157 12.14 14.86 25.64
N MET A 158 12.39 14.56 26.91
CA MET A 158 11.56 13.63 27.69
C MET A 158 10.12 14.13 27.86
N GLN A 159 9.94 15.44 28.05
CA GLN A 159 8.61 16.07 28.07
C GLN A 159 7.90 15.90 26.73
N ALA A 160 8.60 16.05 25.60
CA ALA A 160 8.04 15.88 24.26
C ALA A 160 7.61 14.43 23.97
N LEU A 161 8.37 13.42 24.45
CA LEU A 161 7.97 12.00 24.36
C LEU A 161 6.65 11.75 25.11
N ALA A 162 6.55 12.25 26.35
CA ALA A 162 5.32 12.09 27.16
C ALA A 162 4.15 12.85 26.54
N HIS A 163 4.39 14.06 25.99
CA HIS A 163 3.36 14.83 25.29
C HIS A 163 2.84 14.06 24.06
N SER A 164 3.74 13.51 23.24
CA SER A 164 3.37 12.68 22.08
C SER A 164 2.56 11.46 22.52
N ALA A 165 2.97 10.76 23.56
CA ALA A 165 2.23 9.62 24.10
C ALA A 165 0.82 10.00 24.62
N ARG A 166 0.67 11.18 25.24
CA ARG A 166 -0.66 11.73 25.65
C ARG A 166 -1.55 12.00 24.45
N LEU A 167 -1.02 12.62 23.39
CA LEU A 167 -1.77 12.87 22.16
C LEU A 167 -2.23 11.57 21.52
N LEU A 168 -1.35 10.56 21.43
CA LEU A 168 -1.69 9.25 20.87
C LEU A 168 -2.72 8.50 21.74
N TRP A 169 -2.59 8.56 23.05
CA TRP A 169 -3.59 8.00 23.96
C TRP A 169 -4.97 8.61 23.72
N LEU A 170 -5.07 9.93 23.53
CA LEU A 170 -6.31 10.63 23.23
C LEU A 170 -6.81 10.30 21.80
N ALA A 171 -5.90 10.18 20.81
CA ALA A 171 -6.23 9.82 19.44
C ALA A 171 -6.78 8.40 19.31
N LEU A 172 -6.42 7.49 20.20
CA LEU A 172 -6.98 6.14 20.30
C LEU A 172 -8.39 6.11 20.93
N GLY A 173 -8.95 7.25 21.30
CA GLY A 173 -10.35 7.39 21.69
C GLY A 173 -11.33 7.05 20.56
N PRO A 174 -12.63 6.80 20.89
CA PRO A 174 -13.64 6.46 19.90
C PRO A 174 -13.77 7.51 18.78
N GLY A 175 -13.58 7.10 17.52
CA GLY A 175 -13.77 7.93 16.33
C GLY A 175 -12.77 9.07 16.13
N LYS A 176 -11.65 9.09 16.84
CA LYS A 176 -10.58 10.09 16.72
C LYS A 176 -9.59 9.72 15.62
N SER A 177 -9.15 8.47 15.56
CA SER A 177 -8.31 7.88 14.53
C SER A 177 -8.96 6.61 13.95
N ARG A 178 -8.61 6.21 12.73
CA ARG A 178 -9.22 5.09 12.02
C ARG A 178 -8.17 4.32 11.20
N GLY A 179 -8.55 3.12 10.78
CA GLY A 179 -7.74 2.32 9.86
C GLY A 179 -6.29 2.14 10.30
N ALA A 180 -5.38 2.13 9.35
CA ALA A 180 -3.94 1.97 9.58
C ALA A 180 -3.35 3.06 10.49
N GLU A 181 -3.86 4.30 10.44
CA GLU A 181 -3.45 5.37 11.35
C GLU A 181 -3.64 4.97 12.82
N ARG A 182 -4.81 4.41 13.14
CA ARG A 182 -5.12 3.98 14.51
C ARG A 182 -4.20 2.84 14.97
N LEU A 183 -3.88 1.92 14.05
CA LEU A 183 -2.95 0.83 14.34
C LEU A 183 -1.53 1.37 14.59
N LEU A 184 -1.04 2.29 13.78
CA LEU A 184 0.24 2.98 13.96
C LEU A 184 0.32 3.70 15.32
N CYS A 185 -0.75 4.42 15.70
CA CYS A 185 -0.83 5.07 17.02
C CYS A 185 -0.73 4.06 18.17
N ALA A 186 -1.35 2.88 18.04
CA ALA A 186 -1.28 1.84 19.05
C ALA A 186 0.13 1.22 19.16
N VAL A 187 0.81 0.99 18.02
CA VAL A 187 2.21 0.52 18.00
C VAL A 187 3.12 1.52 18.68
N ALA A 188 3.08 2.80 18.31
CA ALA A 188 3.92 3.84 18.87
C ALA A 188 3.69 4.01 20.40
N LEU A 189 2.45 3.91 20.84
CA LEU A 189 2.13 3.99 22.26
C LEU A 189 2.68 2.79 23.05
N VAL A 190 2.63 1.58 22.50
CA VAL A 190 3.23 0.39 23.13
C VAL A 190 4.75 0.51 23.16
N GLU A 191 5.37 0.97 22.08
CA GLU A 191 6.82 1.15 22.02
C GLU A 191 7.30 2.14 23.08
N PHE A 192 6.64 3.30 23.21
CA PHE A 192 6.90 4.22 24.31
C PHE A 192 6.74 3.54 25.68
N ALA A 193 5.65 2.78 25.87
CA ALA A 193 5.33 2.14 27.15
C ALA A 193 6.37 1.08 27.57
N VAL A 194 7.07 0.44 26.63
CA VAL A 194 8.09 -0.56 26.94
C VAL A 194 9.52 0.00 26.92
N CYS A 195 9.76 1.14 26.27
CA CYS A 195 11.07 1.77 26.21
C CYS A 195 11.30 2.77 27.36
N ALA A 196 10.26 3.47 27.85
CA ALA A 196 10.36 4.50 28.87
C ALA A 196 10.16 3.94 30.28
N ASP A 197 10.87 4.45 31.29
CA ASP A 197 10.78 4.02 32.69
C ASP A 197 9.41 4.28 33.34
N THR A 198 8.71 5.32 32.91
CA THR A 198 7.34 5.67 33.35
C THR A 198 6.23 5.00 32.55
N GLY A 199 6.59 4.26 31.49
CA GLY A 199 5.64 3.62 30.58
C GLY A 199 4.79 2.51 31.22
N GLY A 200 5.26 1.93 32.32
CA GLY A 200 4.55 0.85 33.05
C GLY A 200 3.12 1.20 33.44
N ALA A 201 2.82 2.48 33.70
CA ALA A 201 1.47 2.93 34.08
C ALA A 201 0.42 2.74 32.98
N ILE A 202 0.83 2.75 31.70
CA ILE A 202 -0.07 2.62 30.54
C ILE A 202 0.13 1.32 29.75
N ALA A 203 1.23 0.60 29.99
CA ALA A 203 1.61 -0.57 29.21
C ALA A 203 0.50 -1.64 29.08
N PRO A 204 -0.22 -2.06 30.15
CA PRO A 204 -1.27 -3.07 30.01
C PRO A 204 -2.42 -2.63 29.11
N GLU A 205 -2.80 -1.35 29.14
CA GLU A 205 -3.89 -0.82 28.34
C GLU A 205 -3.45 -0.57 26.89
N ALA A 206 -2.23 -0.07 26.68
CA ALA A 206 -1.64 0.09 25.37
C ALA A 206 -1.53 -1.26 24.64
N MET A 207 -1.04 -2.31 25.32
CA MET A 207 -0.96 -3.67 24.77
C MET A 207 -2.33 -4.25 24.42
N ARG A 208 -3.35 -4.01 25.26
CA ARG A 208 -4.73 -4.42 24.96
C ARG A 208 -5.29 -3.70 23.73
N LEU A 209 -5.03 -2.40 23.60
CA LEU A 209 -5.43 -1.61 22.44
C LEU A 209 -4.73 -2.12 21.17
N LEU A 210 -3.42 -2.31 21.20
CA LEU A 210 -2.66 -2.88 20.08
C LEU A 210 -3.20 -4.26 19.67
N SER A 211 -3.37 -5.17 20.65
CA SER A 211 -3.88 -6.51 20.37
C SER A 211 -5.27 -6.50 19.73
N ARG A 212 -6.15 -5.60 20.17
CA ARG A 212 -7.48 -5.41 19.57
C ARG A 212 -7.41 -4.89 18.14
N GLU A 213 -6.58 -3.89 17.89
CA GLU A 213 -6.44 -3.33 16.53
C GLU A 213 -5.77 -4.33 15.57
N LEU A 214 -4.77 -5.09 16.03
CA LEU A 214 -4.16 -6.16 15.25
C LEU A 214 -5.18 -7.26 14.88
N GLN A 215 -6.02 -7.67 15.82
CA GLN A 215 -7.08 -8.67 15.56
C GLN A 215 -8.15 -8.15 14.61
N ARG A 216 -8.47 -6.85 14.69
CA ARG A 216 -9.48 -6.21 13.85
C ARG A 216 -9.00 -5.98 12.43
N GLN A 217 -7.72 -5.61 12.25
CA GLN A 217 -7.23 -5.09 10.98
C GLN A 217 -6.44 -6.10 10.16
N ILE A 218 -5.83 -7.12 10.79
CA ILE A 218 -5.09 -8.16 10.08
C ILE A 218 -5.91 -9.44 10.05
N LEU A 219 -6.30 -9.82 8.84
CA LEU A 219 -7.20 -10.94 8.58
C LEU A 219 -6.50 -12.30 8.77
N ALA A 220 -7.25 -13.39 8.66
CA ALA A 220 -6.76 -14.74 8.94
C ALA A 220 -5.60 -15.16 8.02
N ASP A 221 -5.59 -14.68 6.78
CA ASP A 221 -4.55 -14.90 5.77
C ASP A 221 -3.34 -13.94 5.87
N GLY A 222 -3.35 -13.04 6.85
CA GLY A 222 -2.26 -12.09 7.08
C GLY A 222 -2.37 -10.76 6.33
N GLY A 223 -3.36 -10.61 5.46
CA GLY A 223 -3.62 -9.35 4.75
C GLY A 223 -4.31 -8.32 5.65
N HIS A 224 -4.16 -7.05 5.30
CA HIS A 224 -4.87 -5.95 5.98
C HIS A 224 -6.30 -5.83 5.45
N ILE A 225 -7.26 -5.56 6.34
CA ILE A 225 -8.69 -5.43 6.00
C ILE A 225 -8.98 -4.33 4.95
N GLY A 226 -8.12 -3.32 4.82
CA GLY A 226 -8.19 -2.30 3.78
C GLY A 226 -7.64 -2.75 2.43
N ARG A 227 -7.09 -3.95 2.34
CA ARG A 227 -6.64 -4.65 1.15
C ARG A 227 -5.45 -4.02 0.42
N ASN A 228 -4.84 -2.96 0.92
CA ASN A 228 -3.62 -2.39 0.35
C ASN A 228 -2.40 -3.27 0.71
N PRO A 229 -1.66 -3.85 -0.27
CA PRO A 229 -0.50 -4.71 0.00
C PRO A 229 0.68 -4.03 0.70
N GLN A 230 0.79 -2.70 0.65
CA GLN A 230 1.85 -1.95 1.34
C GLN A 230 1.58 -1.79 2.84
N THR A 231 0.32 -1.77 3.27
CA THR A 231 -0.02 -1.60 4.69
C THR A 231 0.58 -2.70 5.59
N PRO A 232 0.53 -4.01 5.23
CA PRO A 232 1.23 -5.06 5.94
C PRO A 232 2.75 -4.89 5.99
N LEU A 233 3.38 -4.39 4.91
CA LEU A 233 4.81 -4.12 4.88
C LEU A 233 5.20 -3.05 5.90
N ASP A 234 4.50 -1.92 5.88
CA ASP A 234 4.75 -0.82 6.82
C ASP A 234 4.52 -1.24 8.28
N LEU A 235 3.48 -2.02 8.52
CA LEU A 235 3.19 -2.57 9.85
C LEU A 235 4.30 -3.50 10.34
N LEU A 236 4.80 -4.40 9.50
CA LEU A 236 5.86 -5.34 9.89
C LEU A 236 7.16 -4.63 10.20
N LEU A 237 7.51 -3.56 9.50
CA LEU A 237 8.68 -2.74 9.83
C LEU A 237 8.63 -2.23 11.29
N ASP A 238 7.46 -1.85 11.75
CA ASP A 238 7.29 -1.37 13.13
C ASP A 238 7.14 -2.53 14.14
N LEU A 239 6.41 -3.61 13.81
CA LEU A 239 6.22 -4.75 14.71
C LEU A 239 7.48 -5.59 14.91
N LEU A 240 8.34 -5.71 13.89
CA LEU A 240 9.60 -6.44 14.01
C LEU A 240 10.59 -5.70 14.92
N ALA A 241 10.67 -4.37 14.78
CA ALA A 241 11.42 -3.51 15.70
C ALA A 241 10.91 -3.67 17.15
N LEU A 242 9.60 -3.54 17.34
CA LEU A 242 8.97 -3.72 18.64
C LEU A 242 9.19 -5.13 19.23
N ARG A 243 9.18 -6.19 18.41
CA ARG A 243 9.50 -7.57 18.84
C ARG A 243 10.93 -7.65 19.42
N GLN A 244 11.89 -6.99 18.78
CA GLN A 244 13.27 -6.95 19.29
C GLN A 244 13.36 -6.21 20.63
N VAL A 245 12.59 -5.12 20.81
CA VAL A 245 12.51 -4.42 22.11
C VAL A 245 11.98 -5.34 23.21
N PHE A 246 10.89 -6.09 22.95
CA PHE A 246 10.37 -7.07 23.93
C PHE A 246 11.44 -8.09 24.32
N ALA A 247 12.16 -8.64 23.34
CA ALA A 247 13.23 -9.61 23.58
C ALA A 247 14.38 -9.01 24.40
N ALA A 248 14.90 -7.85 24.03
CA ALA A 248 16.00 -7.17 24.70
C ALA A 248 15.64 -6.73 26.14
N ARG A 249 14.35 -6.43 26.38
CA ARG A 249 13.83 -6.12 27.72
C ARG A 249 13.50 -7.35 28.57
N GLY A 250 13.68 -8.56 28.04
CA GLY A 250 13.24 -9.79 28.71
C GLY A 250 11.72 -9.88 28.91
N LEU A 251 10.93 -9.14 28.14
CA LEU A 251 9.47 -9.11 28.22
C LEU A 251 8.87 -10.14 27.27
N LYS A 252 7.74 -10.74 27.70
CA LYS A 252 7.01 -11.65 26.82
C LYS A 252 6.30 -10.89 25.70
N THR A 253 6.67 -11.19 24.46
CA THR A 253 5.95 -10.66 23.28
C THR A 253 4.48 -11.11 23.30
N PRO A 254 3.51 -10.18 23.12
CA PRO A 254 2.09 -10.54 23.08
C PRO A 254 1.79 -11.58 22.01
N GLU A 255 1.00 -12.59 22.34
CA GLU A 255 0.71 -13.72 21.46
C GLU A 255 0.00 -13.29 20.16
N THR A 256 -0.86 -12.28 20.25
CA THR A 256 -1.50 -11.68 19.07
C THR A 256 -0.47 -11.11 18.10
N MET A 257 0.57 -10.43 18.61
CA MET A 257 1.62 -9.84 17.78
C MET A 257 2.45 -10.93 17.09
N LYS A 258 2.83 -12.00 17.79
CA LYS A 258 3.54 -13.14 17.19
C LYS A 258 2.75 -13.77 16.06
N ARG A 259 1.45 -14.07 16.29
CA ARG A 259 0.58 -14.65 15.28
C ARG A 259 0.39 -13.73 14.05
N VAL A 260 0.29 -12.42 14.28
CA VAL A 260 0.19 -11.44 13.18
C VAL A 260 1.47 -11.46 12.36
N ILE A 261 2.64 -11.35 12.97
CA ILE A 261 3.92 -11.40 12.25
C ILE A 261 4.02 -12.69 11.42
N ALA A 262 3.75 -13.85 12.04
CA ALA A 262 3.88 -15.15 11.41
C ALA A 262 2.99 -15.34 10.18
N ARG A 263 1.76 -14.77 10.17
CA ARG A 263 0.85 -14.90 9.01
C ARG A 263 1.01 -13.80 7.96
N THR A 264 1.53 -12.62 8.36
CA THR A 264 1.68 -11.48 7.45
C THR A 264 2.90 -11.61 6.54
N LEU A 265 3.99 -12.25 7.01
CA LEU A 265 5.18 -12.50 6.20
C LEU A 265 4.88 -13.36 4.95
N PRO A 266 4.21 -14.52 5.05
CA PRO A 266 3.79 -15.26 3.86
C PRO A 266 2.86 -14.47 2.94
N MET A 267 1.98 -13.63 3.48
CA MET A 267 1.09 -12.78 2.68
C MET A 267 1.88 -11.77 1.82
N LEU A 268 2.95 -11.17 2.35
CA LEU A 268 3.81 -10.30 1.55
C LEU A 268 4.45 -11.06 0.38
N ARG A 269 4.93 -12.31 0.61
CA ARG A 269 5.46 -13.14 -0.48
C ARG A 269 4.40 -13.50 -1.51
N MET A 270 3.16 -13.74 -1.08
CA MET A 270 2.05 -13.96 -2.01
C MET A 270 1.86 -12.80 -2.97
N MET A 271 2.00 -11.56 -2.47
CA MET A 271 1.78 -10.33 -3.24
C MET A 271 3.02 -9.86 -4.01
N GLN A 272 4.14 -10.57 -3.94
CA GLN A 272 5.40 -10.20 -4.57
C GLN A 272 5.52 -10.77 -5.98
N HIS A 273 5.90 -9.92 -6.94
CA HIS A 273 6.34 -10.30 -8.27
C HIS A 273 7.80 -10.73 -8.30
N GLY A 274 8.25 -11.33 -9.40
CA GLY A 274 9.61 -11.80 -9.56
C GLY A 274 10.69 -10.71 -9.57
N ASP A 275 10.31 -9.45 -9.84
CA ASP A 275 11.18 -8.27 -9.75
C ASP A 275 11.35 -7.75 -8.29
N GLY A 276 10.73 -8.40 -7.33
CA GLY A 276 10.77 -8.01 -5.92
C GLY A 276 9.79 -6.90 -5.52
N SER A 277 8.94 -6.42 -6.42
CA SER A 277 7.91 -5.43 -6.08
C SER A 277 6.57 -6.08 -5.70
N LEU A 278 5.74 -5.36 -4.95
CA LEU A 278 4.39 -5.78 -4.61
C LEU A 278 3.41 -5.48 -5.75
N ALA A 279 2.32 -6.23 -5.81
CA ALA A 279 1.21 -5.97 -6.71
C ALA A 279 0.53 -4.62 -6.40
N LEU A 280 0.07 -3.95 -7.45
CA LEU A 280 -0.46 -2.59 -7.41
C LEU A 280 -1.99 -2.59 -7.24
N PHE A 281 -2.46 -3.14 -6.13
CA PHE A 281 -3.88 -3.18 -5.78
C PHE A 281 -4.21 -2.21 -4.65
N ASN A 282 -5.43 -1.69 -4.67
CA ASN A 282 -6.05 -0.98 -3.54
C ASN A 282 -5.17 0.10 -2.89
N GLY A 283 -4.55 0.94 -3.72
CA GLY A 283 -3.75 2.07 -3.28
C GLY A 283 -2.26 1.77 -3.10
N ALA A 284 -1.79 0.58 -3.49
CA ALA A 284 -0.36 0.30 -3.57
C ALA A 284 0.30 1.12 -4.69
N GLY A 285 1.43 1.73 -4.37
CA GLY A 285 2.28 2.48 -5.29
C GLY A 285 3.67 1.85 -5.43
N ALA A 286 4.68 2.66 -5.67
CA ALA A 286 6.06 2.20 -5.78
C ALA A 286 6.51 1.43 -4.53
N THR A 287 6.99 0.21 -4.71
CA THR A 287 7.50 -0.62 -3.62
C THR A 287 8.92 -0.22 -3.25
N ALA A 288 9.17 0.06 -2.00
CA ALA A 288 10.51 0.14 -1.44
C ALA A 288 11.08 -1.29 -1.29
N ARG A 289 11.78 -1.78 -2.32
CA ARG A 289 12.24 -3.18 -2.42
C ARG A 289 13.22 -3.56 -1.32
N ASP A 290 14.08 -2.63 -0.91
CA ASP A 290 15.00 -2.76 0.22
C ASP A 290 14.25 -3.04 1.53
N ARG A 291 13.18 -2.29 1.81
CA ARG A 291 12.34 -2.48 2.99
C ARG A 291 11.62 -3.83 2.98
N LEU A 292 11.10 -4.22 1.82
CA LEU A 292 10.46 -5.52 1.66
C LEU A 292 11.46 -6.66 1.87
N ALA A 293 12.66 -6.57 1.29
CA ALA A 293 13.73 -7.55 1.47
C ALA A 293 14.13 -7.66 2.96
N ASN A 294 14.30 -6.52 3.64
CA ASN A 294 14.61 -6.49 5.07
C ASN A 294 13.54 -7.16 5.92
N VAL A 295 12.26 -6.89 5.66
CA VAL A 295 11.15 -7.55 6.37
C VAL A 295 11.14 -9.05 6.13
N LEU A 296 11.28 -9.48 4.87
CA LEU A 296 11.28 -10.91 4.51
C LEU A 296 12.50 -11.67 5.06
N ALA A 297 13.62 -10.98 5.33
CA ALA A 297 14.78 -11.59 5.98
C ALA A 297 14.50 -12.03 7.44
N HIS A 298 13.47 -11.50 8.07
CA HIS A 298 13.05 -11.89 9.44
C HIS A 298 12.10 -13.11 9.47
N GLU A 299 11.83 -13.72 8.32
CA GLU A 299 11.02 -14.92 8.25
C GLU A 299 11.84 -16.16 8.66
N GLU A 300 11.49 -16.75 9.80
CA GLU A 300 12.22 -17.88 10.40
C GLU A 300 12.05 -19.17 9.59
N THR A 301 10.90 -19.33 8.94
CA THR A 301 10.58 -20.53 8.15
C THR A 301 10.05 -20.11 6.78
N ARG A 302 10.90 -20.17 5.77
CA ARG A 302 10.51 -19.90 4.38
C ARG A 302 9.81 -21.12 3.77
N GLY A 303 8.49 -20.99 3.59
CA GLY A 303 7.71 -21.92 2.78
C GLY A 303 7.41 -21.34 1.38
N PRO A 304 6.66 -22.05 0.52
CA PRO A 304 6.16 -21.50 -0.72
C PRO A 304 5.23 -20.32 -0.47
N ALA A 305 5.11 -19.40 -1.45
CA ALA A 305 4.13 -18.33 -1.38
C ALA A 305 2.71 -18.92 -1.35
N PRO A 306 1.79 -18.44 -0.51
CA PRO A 306 0.40 -18.86 -0.56
C PRO A 306 -0.21 -18.59 -1.94
N LEU A 307 -1.05 -19.51 -2.43
CA LEU A 307 -1.71 -19.36 -3.74
C LEU A 307 -3.06 -18.65 -3.64
N GLN A 308 -3.59 -18.52 -2.43
CA GLN A 308 -4.89 -17.87 -2.18
C GLN A 308 -4.93 -17.22 -0.81
N ALA A 309 -5.60 -16.07 -0.74
CA ALA A 309 -5.86 -15.32 0.47
C ALA A 309 -7.37 -15.00 0.55
N PRO A 310 -8.21 -15.96 0.95
CA PRO A 310 -9.67 -15.84 0.83
C PRO A 310 -10.27 -14.76 1.73
N ALA A 311 -9.64 -14.43 2.85
CA ALA A 311 -10.14 -13.39 3.75
C ALA A 311 -9.86 -11.97 3.19
N THR A 312 -8.72 -11.79 2.53
CA THR A 312 -8.36 -10.52 1.85
C THR A 312 -8.88 -10.47 0.42
N GLY A 313 -9.17 -11.62 -0.20
CA GLY A 313 -9.70 -11.73 -1.55
C GLY A 313 -8.65 -11.68 -2.65
N TYR A 314 -7.42 -12.17 -2.41
CA TYR A 314 -6.38 -12.26 -3.43
C TYR A 314 -6.15 -13.68 -3.88
N GLN A 315 -5.79 -13.84 -5.17
CA GLN A 315 -5.42 -15.11 -5.79
C GLN A 315 -4.07 -14.99 -6.49
N ARG A 316 -3.31 -16.09 -6.51
CA ARG A 316 -2.03 -16.22 -7.18
C ARG A 316 -2.04 -17.46 -8.09
N LEU A 317 -1.78 -17.28 -9.38
CA LEU A 317 -1.44 -18.33 -10.31
C LEU A 317 0.06 -18.26 -10.54
N ASP A 318 0.78 -19.33 -10.25
CA ASP A 318 2.24 -19.37 -10.25
C ASP A 318 2.74 -20.63 -10.96
N ALA A 319 3.35 -20.46 -12.11
CA ALA A 319 4.00 -21.50 -12.90
C ALA A 319 5.18 -20.87 -13.64
N PHE A 320 6.39 -21.01 -13.06
CA PHE A 320 7.60 -20.35 -13.58
C PHE A 320 7.79 -20.61 -15.10
N PRO A 321 8.10 -19.57 -15.90
CA PRO A 321 8.39 -18.20 -15.49
C PRO A 321 7.18 -17.29 -15.30
N ALA A 322 5.96 -17.76 -15.51
CA ALA A 322 4.72 -16.99 -15.47
C ALA A 322 4.14 -16.87 -14.06
N LEU A 323 3.66 -15.69 -13.72
CA LEU A 323 2.99 -15.36 -12.48
C LEU A 323 1.83 -14.39 -12.74
N ALA A 324 0.64 -14.71 -12.27
CA ALA A 324 -0.49 -13.78 -12.24
C ALA A 324 -1.01 -13.59 -10.81
N LEU A 325 -1.17 -12.33 -10.39
CA LEU A 325 -1.79 -11.90 -9.14
C LEU A 325 -3.14 -11.27 -9.45
N VAL A 326 -4.17 -11.65 -8.71
CA VAL A 326 -5.57 -11.30 -9.04
C VAL A 326 -6.25 -10.69 -7.82
N ASP A 327 -6.91 -9.55 -8.01
CA ASP A 327 -7.81 -8.95 -7.03
C ASP A 327 -9.21 -9.56 -7.20
N ALA A 328 -9.56 -10.51 -6.36
CA ALA A 328 -10.83 -11.23 -6.37
C ALA A 328 -11.64 -11.01 -5.09
N GLY A 329 -11.58 -9.82 -4.52
CA GLY A 329 -12.29 -9.48 -3.30
C GLY A 329 -13.22 -8.29 -3.46
N GLY A 330 -14.26 -8.23 -2.61
CA GLY A 330 -15.19 -7.12 -2.52
C GLY A 330 -14.59 -5.87 -1.89
N ALA A 331 -15.39 -4.82 -1.78
CA ALA A 331 -15.01 -3.57 -1.15
C ALA A 331 -14.65 -3.75 0.33
N PRO A 332 -13.58 -3.12 0.83
CA PRO A 332 -13.27 -3.14 2.24
C PRO A 332 -14.32 -2.36 3.05
N PRO A 333 -14.48 -2.66 4.36
CA PRO A 333 -15.41 -1.90 5.19
C PRO A 333 -15.10 -0.40 5.18
N ALA A 334 -16.13 0.43 5.22
CA ALA A 334 -16.06 1.89 5.03
C ALA A 334 -15.02 2.63 5.90
N ASP A 335 -14.74 2.14 7.13
CA ASP A 335 -13.70 2.73 8.01
C ASP A 335 -12.27 2.46 7.50
N PHE A 336 -12.08 1.53 6.53
CA PHE A 336 -10.81 1.10 5.97
C PHE A 336 -10.70 1.32 4.45
N ALA A 337 -11.71 1.95 3.84
CA ALA A 337 -11.85 2.13 2.40
C ALA A 337 -11.20 3.43 1.88
N GLY A 338 -10.38 4.12 2.69
CA GLY A 338 -9.74 5.38 2.30
C GLY A 338 -8.84 5.27 1.08
N ASP A 339 -8.10 4.17 0.98
CA ASP A 339 -7.18 3.89 -0.14
C ASP A 339 -7.73 2.86 -1.12
N ALA A 340 -8.94 2.33 -0.89
CA ALA A 340 -9.51 1.28 -1.74
C ALA A 340 -9.76 1.76 -3.18
N HIS A 341 -9.57 0.87 -4.13
CA HIS A 341 -9.77 1.07 -5.55
C HIS A 341 -10.95 0.23 -6.07
N ALA A 342 -11.54 0.63 -7.17
CA ALA A 342 -12.57 -0.11 -7.89
C ALA A 342 -11.94 -1.13 -8.87
N GLY A 343 -10.99 -1.93 -8.40
CA GLY A 343 -10.19 -2.86 -9.20
C GLY A 343 -10.63 -4.32 -9.13
N CYS A 344 -11.86 -4.63 -8.72
CA CYS A 344 -12.33 -6.00 -8.61
C CYS A 344 -12.18 -6.77 -9.93
N LEU A 345 -11.68 -8.01 -9.86
CA LEU A 345 -11.25 -8.90 -10.93
C LEU A 345 -10.12 -8.34 -11.82
N SER A 346 -9.43 -7.29 -11.42
CA SER A 346 -8.18 -6.93 -12.10
C SER A 346 -7.07 -7.91 -11.77
N PHE A 347 -6.09 -7.99 -12.66
CA PHE A 347 -4.91 -8.82 -12.46
C PHE A 347 -3.63 -8.08 -12.86
N GLU A 348 -2.51 -8.58 -12.37
CA GLU A 348 -1.18 -8.25 -12.84
C GLU A 348 -0.47 -9.53 -13.30
N TYR A 349 0.31 -9.44 -14.37
CA TYR A 349 1.00 -10.57 -14.97
C TYR A 349 2.48 -10.25 -15.16
N SER A 350 3.34 -11.19 -14.80
CA SER A 350 4.78 -11.08 -14.98
C SER A 350 5.39 -12.40 -15.46
N ARG A 351 6.59 -12.30 -16.06
CA ARG A 351 7.40 -13.45 -16.48
C ARG A 351 8.83 -13.27 -15.96
N GLY A 352 9.26 -14.18 -15.07
CA GLY A 352 10.49 -13.96 -14.33
C GLY A 352 10.48 -12.60 -13.63
N THR A 353 11.43 -11.74 -13.93
CA THR A 353 11.51 -10.37 -13.39
C THR A 353 10.76 -9.33 -14.23
N GLU A 354 10.26 -9.71 -15.41
CA GLU A 354 9.60 -8.78 -16.32
C GLU A 354 8.11 -8.60 -15.98
N ARG A 355 7.70 -7.36 -15.67
CA ARG A 355 6.29 -7.01 -15.49
C ARG A 355 5.68 -6.81 -16.88
N VAL A 356 4.58 -7.50 -17.17
CA VAL A 356 3.91 -7.45 -18.48
C VAL A 356 2.62 -6.63 -18.38
N VAL A 357 1.62 -7.17 -17.67
CA VAL A 357 0.37 -6.47 -17.37
C VAL A 357 0.41 -5.98 -15.94
N VAL A 358 0.05 -4.73 -15.75
CA VAL A 358 0.05 -4.05 -14.44
C VAL A 358 -1.28 -3.32 -14.24
N ASN A 359 -1.51 -2.80 -13.05
CA ASN A 359 -2.46 -1.71 -12.83
C ASN A 359 -1.69 -0.38 -12.85
N CYS A 360 -2.36 0.75 -13.00
CA CYS A 360 -1.70 2.06 -13.00
C CYS A 360 -0.94 2.33 -11.70
N GLY A 361 -1.35 1.70 -10.60
CA GLY A 361 -0.80 1.94 -9.26
C GLY A 361 -1.25 3.27 -8.67
N ALA A 362 -0.93 3.50 -7.40
CA ALA A 362 -1.27 4.74 -6.72
C ALA A 362 -0.14 5.77 -6.87
N PRO A 363 -0.45 7.02 -7.29
CA PRO A 363 0.51 8.12 -7.25
C PRO A 363 0.79 8.55 -5.81
N GLY A 364 1.88 9.29 -5.61
CA GLY A 364 2.19 9.90 -4.33
C GLY A 364 1.07 10.86 -3.86
N PRO A 365 1.05 11.19 -2.55
CA PRO A 365 -0.03 11.98 -1.94
C PRO A 365 -0.10 13.43 -2.42
N HIS A 366 0.92 13.90 -3.13
CA HIS A 366 1.03 15.27 -3.63
C HIS A 366 0.16 15.56 -4.87
N ASN A 367 -0.43 14.54 -5.49
CA ASN A 367 -1.30 14.69 -6.65
C ASN A 367 -2.70 14.08 -6.37
N PRO A 368 -3.61 14.83 -5.75
CA PRO A 368 -4.93 14.33 -5.38
C PRO A 368 -5.80 13.96 -6.58
N GLU A 369 -5.71 14.69 -7.70
CA GLU A 369 -6.48 14.38 -8.91
C GLU A 369 -6.04 13.05 -9.54
N ALA A 370 -4.74 12.83 -9.67
CA ALA A 370 -4.22 11.57 -10.16
C ALA A 370 -4.57 10.40 -9.19
N ARG A 371 -4.61 10.66 -7.87
CA ARG A 371 -5.05 9.65 -6.90
C ARG A 371 -6.51 9.25 -7.11
N GLU A 372 -7.39 10.20 -7.35
CA GLU A 372 -8.80 9.90 -7.63
C GLU A 372 -8.96 9.14 -8.96
N ALA A 373 -8.25 9.56 -10.01
CA ALA A 373 -8.23 8.85 -11.30
C ALA A 373 -7.70 7.41 -11.16
N ALA A 374 -6.61 7.21 -10.43
CA ALA A 374 -6.00 5.89 -10.20
C ALA A 374 -6.90 4.91 -9.44
N ARG A 375 -7.93 5.39 -8.76
CA ARG A 375 -8.88 4.55 -8.00
C ARG A 375 -10.03 4.01 -8.83
N THR A 376 -10.27 4.58 -10.03
CA THR A 376 -11.34 4.14 -10.93
C THR A 376 -11.07 2.78 -11.54
N THR A 377 -12.11 2.08 -11.98
CA THR A 377 -11.93 0.79 -12.66
C THR A 377 -11.11 0.92 -13.93
N ALA A 378 -11.20 2.05 -14.64
CA ALA A 378 -10.44 2.31 -15.85
C ALA A 378 -8.91 2.34 -15.65
N ALA A 379 -8.43 2.53 -14.42
CA ALA A 379 -7.01 2.47 -14.08
C ALA A 379 -6.51 1.04 -13.74
N HIS A 380 -7.32 0.03 -13.98
CA HIS A 380 -7.03 -1.37 -13.64
C HIS A 380 -7.23 -2.28 -14.85
N SER A 381 -6.46 -3.39 -14.88
CA SER A 381 -6.51 -4.39 -15.95
C SER A 381 -7.74 -5.30 -15.78
N THR A 382 -8.92 -4.71 -16.03
CA THR A 382 -10.24 -5.33 -15.93
C THR A 382 -11.25 -4.66 -16.86
N LEU A 383 -12.52 -5.10 -16.83
CA LEU A 383 -13.60 -4.61 -17.68
C LEU A 383 -14.34 -3.44 -17.04
N THR A 384 -14.60 -2.38 -17.84
CA THR A 384 -15.51 -1.28 -17.52
C THR A 384 -16.75 -1.31 -18.43
N ILE A 385 -17.90 -0.87 -17.93
CA ILE A 385 -19.11 -0.64 -18.73
C ILE A 385 -19.44 0.85 -18.72
N GLY A 386 -19.47 1.47 -19.91
CA GLY A 386 -19.51 2.92 -20.04
C GLY A 386 -18.31 3.54 -19.34
N GLU A 387 -18.46 4.76 -18.84
CA GLU A 387 -17.45 5.43 -18.01
C GLU A 387 -17.70 5.18 -16.50
N THR A 388 -18.24 4.00 -16.17
CA THR A 388 -18.68 3.69 -14.81
C THR A 388 -17.71 2.75 -14.12
N SER A 389 -17.28 3.08 -12.92
CA SER A 389 -16.51 2.17 -12.08
C SER A 389 -17.39 1.07 -11.48
N SER A 390 -16.82 -0.12 -11.27
CA SER A 390 -17.49 -1.25 -10.60
C SER A 390 -17.80 -1.00 -9.12
N ALA A 391 -17.36 0.14 -8.59
CA ALA A 391 -17.60 0.59 -7.23
C ALA A 391 -17.91 2.09 -7.22
N ARG A 392 -18.67 2.55 -6.22
CA ARG A 392 -19.05 3.95 -6.06
C ARG A 392 -18.20 4.63 -4.99
N PHE A 393 -17.73 5.83 -5.31
CA PHE A 393 -17.01 6.70 -4.39
C PHE A 393 -17.94 7.81 -3.88
N LEU A 394 -17.82 8.12 -2.60
CA LEU A 394 -18.45 9.30 -2.01
C LEU A 394 -17.52 10.49 -2.20
N GLU A 395 -18.03 11.55 -2.83
CA GLU A 395 -17.30 12.81 -2.90
C GLU A 395 -17.06 13.36 -1.49
N PRO A 396 -15.82 13.75 -1.17
CA PRO A 396 -15.50 14.25 0.15
C PRO A 396 -16.01 15.69 0.35
N PRO A 397 -16.23 16.11 1.59
CA PRO A 397 -16.20 17.53 1.93
C PRO A 397 -14.84 18.10 1.50
N ARG A 398 -14.78 19.38 1.11
CA ARG A 398 -13.57 20.06 0.63
C ARG A 398 -12.33 19.68 1.44
N GLY A 399 -11.30 19.17 0.77
CA GLY A 399 -9.98 18.89 1.36
C GLY A 399 -9.73 17.46 1.87
N ALA A 400 -10.72 16.57 1.82
CA ALA A 400 -10.53 15.14 2.13
C ALA A 400 -10.62 14.30 0.85
N GLY A 401 -9.86 13.22 0.70
CA GLY A 401 -9.97 12.31 -0.44
C GLY A 401 -11.32 11.58 -0.49
N SER A 402 -11.77 11.18 -1.67
CA SER A 402 -12.98 10.38 -1.84
C SER A 402 -12.85 9.03 -1.08
N ARG A 403 -13.97 8.44 -0.71
CA ARG A 403 -13.98 7.15 -0.04
C ARG A 403 -14.90 6.20 -0.78
N LEU A 404 -14.44 4.98 -1.03
CA LEU A 404 -15.27 3.93 -1.58
C LEU A 404 -16.37 3.58 -0.55
N VAL A 405 -17.63 3.64 -0.97
CA VAL A 405 -18.80 3.43 -0.11
C VAL A 405 -19.67 2.27 -0.53
N GLU A 406 -19.65 1.92 -1.81
CA GLU A 406 -20.33 0.77 -2.38
C GLU A 406 -19.39 0.12 -3.39
N GLY A 407 -19.34 -1.19 -3.41
CA GLY A 407 -18.58 -1.99 -4.37
C GLY A 407 -19.36 -3.24 -4.72
N PRO A 408 -18.77 -4.19 -5.42
CA PRO A 408 -19.38 -5.49 -5.62
C PRO A 408 -19.76 -6.13 -4.28
N ASP A 409 -21.03 -6.47 -4.12
CA ASP A 409 -21.54 -7.15 -2.93
C ASP A 409 -21.33 -8.66 -3.01
N LYS A 410 -21.45 -9.22 -4.24
CA LYS A 410 -21.25 -10.64 -4.51
C LYS A 410 -20.03 -10.80 -5.41
N VAL A 411 -18.93 -11.25 -4.82
CA VAL A 411 -17.74 -11.71 -5.55
C VAL A 411 -17.58 -13.19 -5.33
N THR A 412 -17.55 -13.97 -6.41
CA THR A 412 -17.34 -15.42 -6.33
C THR A 412 -15.98 -15.79 -6.87
N VAL A 413 -15.37 -16.78 -6.26
CA VAL A 413 -14.07 -17.32 -6.64
C VAL A 413 -14.12 -18.83 -6.58
N GLU A 414 -13.87 -19.47 -7.69
CA GLU A 414 -13.66 -20.92 -7.77
C GLU A 414 -12.30 -21.19 -8.40
N ARG A 415 -11.50 -22.04 -7.76
CA ARG A 415 -10.19 -22.47 -8.26
C ARG A 415 -10.26 -23.91 -8.69
N ARG A 416 -9.94 -24.19 -9.95
CA ARG A 416 -9.88 -25.54 -10.52
C ARG A 416 -8.45 -25.85 -10.94
N ALA A 417 -7.90 -26.90 -10.40
CA ALA A 417 -6.62 -27.46 -10.85
C ALA A 417 -6.89 -28.67 -11.73
N HIS A 418 -6.33 -28.65 -12.93
CA HIS A 418 -6.32 -29.74 -13.89
C HIS A 418 -4.89 -30.26 -14.06
N ASP A 419 -4.68 -31.34 -14.79
CA ASP A 419 -3.37 -31.97 -14.97
C ASP A 419 -2.31 -31.01 -15.54
N ASN A 420 -2.71 -30.14 -16.47
CA ASN A 420 -1.79 -29.26 -17.21
C ASN A 420 -1.97 -27.77 -16.96
N GLU A 421 -2.99 -27.37 -16.19
CA GLU A 421 -3.34 -25.97 -16.00
C GLU A 421 -4.12 -25.73 -14.71
N THR A 422 -4.11 -24.47 -14.25
CA THR A 422 -4.97 -24.02 -13.16
C THR A 422 -5.83 -22.86 -13.64
N THR A 423 -7.15 -22.97 -13.41
CA THR A 423 -8.14 -21.96 -13.78
C THR A 423 -8.78 -21.33 -12.54
N LEU A 424 -8.89 -20.01 -12.54
CA LEU A 424 -9.74 -19.25 -11.63
C LEU A 424 -11.01 -18.84 -12.36
N ILE A 425 -12.18 -19.16 -11.80
CA ILE A 425 -13.49 -18.74 -12.29
C ILE A 425 -14.04 -17.71 -11.32
N LEU A 426 -14.24 -16.49 -11.81
CA LEU A 426 -14.48 -15.30 -11.02
C LEU A 426 -15.73 -14.57 -11.50
N THR A 427 -16.53 -14.02 -10.58
CA THR A 427 -17.64 -13.11 -10.96
C THR A 427 -17.73 -11.96 -9.98
N HIS A 428 -18.26 -10.81 -10.43
CA HIS A 428 -18.72 -9.76 -9.56
C HIS A 428 -19.98 -9.07 -10.10
N ASP A 429 -20.82 -8.56 -9.20
CA ASP A 429 -22.09 -7.91 -9.49
C ASP A 429 -22.03 -6.37 -9.52
N GLY A 430 -20.83 -5.77 -9.58
CA GLY A 430 -20.64 -4.32 -9.51
C GLY A 430 -21.35 -3.51 -10.60
N TYR A 431 -21.78 -4.15 -11.68
CA TYR A 431 -22.55 -3.55 -12.77
C TYR A 431 -24.04 -3.92 -12.77
N ALA A 432 -24.47 -4.77 -11.84
CA ALA A 432 -25.85 -5.27 -11.80
C ALA A 432 -26.88 -4.15 -11.61
N ALA A 433 -26.66 -3.24 -10.66
CA ALA A 433 -27.59 -2.15 -10.36
C ALA A 433 -27.68 -1.11 -11.50
N ALA A 434 -26.57 -0.80 -12.18
CA ALA A 434 -26.53 0.24 -13.19
C ALA A 434 -26.91 -0.26 -14.59
N PHE A 435 -26.54 -1.50 -14.94
CA PHE A 435 -26.65 -2.03 -16.31
C PHE A 435 -27.38 -3.38 -16.39
N GLY A 436 -27.77 -3.99 -15.28
CA GLY A 436 -28.37 -5.32 -15.26
C GLY A 436 -27.39 -6.45 -15.64
N LEU A 437 -26.07 -6.21 -15.51
CA LEU A 437 -25.02 -7.09 -15.98
C LEU A 437 -24.07 -7.51 -14.84
N VAL A 438 -23.60 -8.75 -14.90
CA VAL A 438 -22.56 -9.32 -14.03
C VAL A 438 -21.34 -9.57 -14.90
N HIS A 439 -20.16 -9.16 -14.44
CA HIS A 439 -18.90 -9.49 -15.08
C HIS A 439 -18.41 -10.84 -14.57
N ALA A 440 -18.16 -11.77 -15.49
CA ALA A 440 -17.54 -13.07 -15.23
C ALA A 440 -16.20 -13.15 -15.96
N ARG A 441 -15.16 -13.59 -15.26
CA ARG A 441 -13.79 -13.72 -15.78
C ARG A 441 -13.22 -15.08 -15.42
N ASP A 442 -12.75 -15.81 -16.42
CA ASP A 442 -11.95 -17.02 -16.21
C ASP A 442 -10.48 -16.65 -16.51
N LEU A 443 -9.55 -17.08 -15.66
CA LEU A 443 -8.11 -16.89 -15.84
C LEU A 443 -7.41 -18.24 -15.74
N THR A 444 -6.71 -18.64 -16.77
CA THR A 444 -6.05 -19.96 -16.86
C THR A 444 -4.55 -19.80 -17.08
N LEU A 445 -3.76 -20.46 -16.25
CA LEU A 445 -2.31 -20.56 -16.40
C LEU A 445 -1.89 -22.00 -16.59
N SER A 446 -1.18 -22.28 -17.70
CA SER A 446 -0.59 -23.61 -17.95
C SER A 446 0.55 -23.89 -16.95
N HIS A 447 0.69 -25.15 -16.52
CA HIS A 447 1.69 -25.55 -15.52
C HIS A 447 3.14 -25.44 -16.02
N ASP A 448 3.34 -25.38 -17.35
CA ASP A 448 4.64 -25.10 -17.95
C ASP A 448 4.97 -23.60 -18.03
N GLY A 449 4.06 -22.73 -17.54
CA GLY A 449 4.21 -21.28 -17.54
C GLY A 449 4.24 -20.64 -18.93
N ARG A 450 3.86 -21.37 -19.99
CA ARG A 450 3.94 -20.85 -21.37
C ARG A 450 2.71 -20.02 -21.75
N THR A 451 1.53 -20.48 -21.38
CA THR A 451 0.27 -19.85 -21.78
C THR A 451 -0.44 -19.27 -20.56
N PHE A 452 -0.74 -17.98 -20.63
CA PHE A 452 -1.69 -17.33 -19.74
C PHE A 452 -2.85 -16.81 -20.57
N SER A 453 -4.05 -17.27 -20.27
CA SER A 453 -5.26 -16.95 -21.04
C SER A 453 -6.40 -16.55 -20.14
N GLY A 454 -7.40 -15.89 -20.72
CA GLY A 454 -8.62 -15.56 -20.02
C GLY A 454 -9.82 -15.47 -20.93
N ARG A 455 -10.98 -15.50 -20.29
CA ARG A 455 -12.28 -15.35 -20.92
C ARG A 455 -13.13 -14.38 -20.10
N ASP A 456 -13.54 -13.28 -20.67
CA ASP A 456 -14.41 -12.30 -20.05
C ASP A 456 -15.81 -12.38 -20.65
N ARG A 457 -16.81 -12.44 -19.78
CA ARG A 457 -18.23 -12.56 -20.18
C ARG A 457 -19.08 -11.54 -19.44
N LEU A 458 -20.13 -11.07 -20.12
CA LEU A 458 -21.20 -10.28 -19.49
C LEU A 458 -22.45 -11.16 -19.40
N LEU A 459 -22.88 -11.43 -18.17
CA LEU A 459 -24.02 -12.27 -17.85
C LEU A 459 -25.18 -11.38 -17.38
N THR A 460 -26.43 -11.82 -17.59
CA THR A 460 -27.60 -11.13 -17.04
C THR A 460 -27.61 -11.25 -15.52
N ALA A 461 -27.81 -10.12 -14.82
CA ALA A 461 -28.00 -10.14 -13.37
C ALA A 461 -29.39 -10.69 -13.02
N THR A 462 -29.47 -11.60 -12.03
CA THR A 462 -30.74 -12.20 -11.57
C THR A 462 -31.72 -11.19 -10.99
N ASP A 463 -31.20 -10.13 -10.35
CA ASP A 463 -31.98 -9.07 -9.68
C ASP A 463 -31.81 -7.73 -10.41
N GLY A 464 -31.35 -7.74 -11.65
CA GLY A 464 -31.02 -6.54 -12.42
C GLY A 464 -32.21 -5.90 -13.10
N GLY A 465 -32.23 -4.58 -13.16
CA GLY A 465 -33.16 -3.79 -13.98
C GLY A 465 -32.88 -3.98 -15.49
N ALA A 466 -33.61 -3.24 -16.32
CA ALA A 466 -33.42 -3.24 -17.77
C ALA A 466 -31.98 -2.82 -18.13
N THR A 467 -31.35 -3.56 -19.05
CA THR A 467 -30.02 -3.23 -19.58
C THR A 467 -30.06 -1.84 -20.25
N LYS A 468 -29.15 -0.95 -19.84
CA LYS A 468 -28.96 0.32 -20.53
C LYS A 468 -27.92 0.14 -21.63
N PRO A 469 -28.15 0.70 -22.84
CA PRO A 469 -27.12 0.71 -23.89
C PRO A 469 -25.85 1.39 -23.38
N ALA A 470 -24.74 0.69 -23.46
CA ALA A 470 -23.41 1.19 -23.11
C ALA A 470 -22.35 0.44 -23.90
N ASP A 471 -21.17 0.99 -23.96
CA ASP A 471 -19.99 0.29 -24.48
C ASP A 471 -19.24 -0.36 -23.34
N PHE A 472 -18.52 -1.44 -23.59
CA PHE A 472 -17.53 -1.96 -22.65
C PHE A 472 -16.12 -1.67 -23.13
N ALA A 473 -15.18 -1.61 -22.19
CA ALA A 473 -13.76 -1.60 -22.48
C ALA A 473 -13.04 -2.52 -21.49
N LEU A 474 -12.46 -3.58 -22.01
CA LEU A 474 -11.60 -4.51 -21.27
C LEU A 474 -10.15 -4.06 -21.46
N ARG A 475 -9.49 -3.66 -20.37
CA ARG A 475 -8.17 -3.04 -20.40
C ARG A 475 -7.08 -3.97 -19.88
N PHE A 476 -5.90 -3.87 -20.50
CA PHE A 476 -4.66 -4.50 -20.08
C PHE A 476 -3.58 -3.41 -20.08
N HIS A 477 -3.34 -2.78 -18.92
CA HIS A 477 -2.29 -1.79 -18.78
C HIS A 477 -0.93 -2.46 -18.85
N LEU A 478 -0.05 -1.98 -19.71
CA LEU A 478 1.27 -2.55 -19.90
C LEU A 478 2.31 -1.82 -19.04
N HIS A 479 3.28 -2.56 -18.51
CA HIS A 479 4.40 -1.94 -17.83
C HIS A 479 5.19 -1.03 -18.79
N PRO A 480 5.73 0.12 -18.35
CA PRO A 480 6.43 1.08 -19.24
C PRO A 480 7.57 0.52 -20.08
N GLN A 481 8.18 -0.58 -19.65
CA GLN A 481 9.26 -1.25 -20.39
C GLN A 481 8.76 -2.14 -21.54
N VAL A 482 7.47 -2.48 -21.57
CA VAL A 482 6.89 -3.33 -22.60
C VAL A 482 6.62 -2.51 -23.86
N LYS A 483 7.17 -2.98 -24.99
CA LYS A 483 6.89 -2.39 -26.32
C LYS A 483 5.81 -3.20 -27.01
N ALA A 484 4.66 -2.58 -27.25
CA ALA A 484 3.52 -3.18 -27.93
C ALA A 484 3.51 -2.79 -29.41
N THR A 485 3.46 -3.76 -30.30
CA THR A 485 3.44 -3.56 -31.76
C THR A 485 2.27 -4.37 -32.38
N PRO A 486 1.35 -3.73 -33.11
CA PRO A 486 0.28 -4.45 -33.81
C PRO A 486 0.85 -5.38 -34.87
N THR A 487 0.26 -6.56 -35.02
CA THR A 487 0.58 -7.56 -36.07
C THR A 487 -0.71 -8.15 -36.62
N ALA A 488 -0.63 -8.91 -37.71
CA ALA A 488 -1.80 -9.61 -38.26
C ALA A 488 -2.38 -10.69 -37.32
N ALA A 489 -1.57 -11.19 -36.38
CA ALA A 489 -1.98 -12.25 -35.43
C ALA A 489 -2.42 -11.67 -34.07
N GLY A 490 -2.34 -10.36 -33.85
CA GLY A 490 -2.64 -9.69 -32.61
C GLY A 490 -1.61 -8.62 -32.24
N VAL A 491 -1.17 -8.55 -30.99
CA VAL A 491 -0.18 -7.57 -30.53
C VAL A 491 1.09 -8.30 -30.07
N GLU A 492 2.22 -8.02 -30.70
CA GLU A 492 3.53 -8.46 -30.22
C GLU A 492 3.97 -7.57 -29.06
N LEU A 493 4.34 -8.17 -27.93
CA LEU A 493 4.87 -7.52 -26.75
C LEU A 493 6.35 -7.89 -26.60
N ALA A 494 7.25 -6.94 -26.75
CA ALA A 494 8.68 -7.16 -26.49
C ALA A 494 9.00 -6.71 -25.06
N LEU A 495 9.61 -7.61 -24.29
CA LEU A 495 9.98 -7.42 -22.88
C LEU A 495 11.45 -6.93 -22.77
N GLY A 496 11.84 -6.46 -21.58
CA GLY A 496 13.17 -5.93 -21.33
C GLY A 496 14.33 -6.95 -21.44
N ASN A 497 14.01 -8.23 -21.29
CA ASN A 497 14.95 -9.36 -21.39
C ASN A 497 14.98 -10.01 -22.79
N ASP A 498 14.54 -9.31 -23.84
CA ASP A 498 14.40 -9.80 -25.23
C ASP A 498 13.37 -10.92 -25.43
N GLU A 499 12.66 -11.33 -24.39
CA GLU A 499 11.51 -12.24 -24.53
C GLU A 499 10.37 -11.50 -25.24
N ARG A 500 9.64 -12.23 -26.08
CA ARG A 500 8.50 -11.70 -26.81
C ARG A 500 7.26 -12.54 -26.57
N LEU A 501 6.14 -11.87 -26.39
CA LEU A 501 4.83 -12.51 -26.27
C LEU A 501 3.93 -12.06 -27.41
N LEU A 502 3.07 -12.96 -27.86
CA LEU A 502 1.92 -12.61 -28.67
C LEU A 502 0.70 -12.49 -27.77
N PHE A 503 0.08 -11.33 -27.78
CA PHE A 503 -1.27 -11.15 -27.26
C PHE A 503 -2.26 -11.36 -28.43
N SER A 504 -3.18 -12.27 -28.27
CA SER A 504 -4.27 -12.51 -29.23
C SER A 504 -5.61 -12.45 -28.52
N ALA A 505 -6.64 -11.97 -29.24
CA ALA A 505 -8.00 -11.90 -28.70
C ALA A 505 -9.05 -12.15 -29.78
N THR A 506 -10.23 -12.59 -29.36
CA THR A 506 -11.43 -12.76 -30.18
C THR A 506 -12.64 -12.20 -29.43
N GLY A 507 -13.70 -11.86 -30.18
CA GLY A 507 -14.95 -11.35 -29.60
C GLY A 507 -15.01 -9.84 -29.37
N ALA A 508 -13.94 -9.09 -29.68
CA ALA A 508 -13.90 -7.63 -29.58
C ALA A 508 -12.80 -7.05 -30.45
N ASP A 509 -12.89 -5.75 -30.76
CA ASP A 509 -11.86 -5.00 -31.48
C ASP A 509 -10.66 -4.71 -30.57
N VAL A 510 -9.45 -4.94 -31.08
CA VAL A 510 -8.18 -4.73 -30.35
C VAL A 510 -7.60 -3.37 -30.70
N GLN A 511 -7.34 -2.55 -29.71
CA GLN A 511 -6.71 -1.24 -29.85
C GLN A 511 -5.53 -1.10 -28.90
N ILE A 512 -4.54 -0.28 -29.27
CA ILE A 512 -3.43 0.11 -28.39
C ILE A 512 -3.57 1.59 -28.10
N GLU A 513 -3.76 1.92 -26.84
CA GLU A 513 -3.98 3.28 -26.37
C GLU A 513 -2.86 3.75 -25.43
N GLU A 514 -2.85 5.04 -25.15
CA GLU A 514 -2.00 5.62 -24.10
C GLU A 514 -2.50 5.22 -22.72
N SER A 515 -1.56 5.12 -21.78
CA SER A 515 -1.80 4.83 -20.38
C SER A 515 -0.77 5.54 -19.51
N VAL A 516 -0.93 5.44 -18.20
CA VAL A 516 -0.01 5.97 -17.20
C VAL A 516 0.34 4.90 -16.16
N TYR A 517 1.59 4.91 -15.72
CA TYR A 517 2.08 4.06 -14.65
C TYR A 517 2.61 4.96 -13.52
N TYR A 518 1.95 4.91 -12.37
CA TYR A 518 2.28 5.74 -11.20
C TYR A 518 3.29 5.11 -10.25
N ALA A 519 3.46 3.79 -10.30
CA ALA A 519 4.26 3.05 -9.33
C ALA A 519 5.78 3.01 -9.65
N HIS A 520 6.29 4.02 -10.34
CA HIS A 520 7.72 4.19 -10.54
C HIS A 520 8.31 5.09 -9.44
N PRO A 521 9.46 4.75 -8.81
CA PRO A 521 10.05 5.53 -7.72
C PRO A 521 10.32 7.01 -8.07
N ALA A 522 10.68 7.29 -9.31
CA ALA A 522 10.92 8.65 -9.80
C ALA A 522 9.66 9.34 -10.36
N GLY A 523 8.46 8.91 -9.96
CA GLY A 523 7.17 9.51 -10.36
C GLY A 523 6.52 8.85 -11.58
N ALA A 524 5.40 9.41 -12.03
CA ALA A 524 4.59 8.87 -13.11
C ALA A 524 5.39 8.66 -14.41
N ARG A 525 5.09 7.58 -15.12
CA ARG A 525 5.67 7.23 -16.42
C ARG A 525 4.57 7.05 -17.46
N PRO A 526 4.77 7.52 -18.70
CA PRO A 526 3.91 7.15 -19.80
C PRO A 526 3.99 5.64 -20.03
N ALA A 527 2.86 5.03 -20.32
CA ALA A 527 2.70 3.62 -20.60
C ALA A 527 1.75 3.41 -21.77
N ARG A 528 1.53 2.19 -22.16
CA ARG A 528 0.51 1.78 -23.13
C ARG A 528 -0.48 0.83 -22.47
N GLN A 529 -1.64 0.68 -23.09
CA GLN A 529 -2.62 -0.34 -22.74
C GLN A 529 -3.18 -1.00 -24.01
N ILE A 530 -3.52 -2.27 -23.90
CA ILE A 530 -4.36 -2.94 -24.88
C ILE A 530 -5.79 -2.77 -24.41
N VAL A 531 -6.68 -2.39 -25.30
CA VAL A 531 -8.12 -2.23 -25.03
C VAL A 531 -8.91 -3.10 -25.99
N LEU A 532 -9.79 -3.93 -25.46
CA LEU A 532 -10.78 -4.69 -26.19
C LEU A 532 -12.14 -4.01 -25.97
N ALA A 533 -12.71 -3.45 -27.03
CA ALA A 533 -13.92 -2.63 -26.95
C ALA A 533 -15.09 -3.23 -27.74
N GLY A 534 -16.31 -2.93 -27.30
CA GLY A 534 -17.54 -3.36 -27.95
C GLY A 534 -18.79 -2.91 -27.23
N LYS A 535 -19.96 -3.36 -27.70
CA LYS A 535 -21.25 -3.07 -27.06
C LYS A 535 -21.49 -3.97 -25.85
N ALA A 536 -21.81 -3.38 -24.71
CA ALA A 536 -22.12 -4.12 -23.50
C ALA A 536 -23.54 -4.71 -23.57
N ALA A 537 -23.61 -6.04 -23.63
CA ALA A 537 -24.85 -6.79 -23.63
C ALA A 537 -24.64 -8.15 -22.95
N ALA A 538 -25.70 -8.74 -22.45
CA ALA A 538 -25.67 -10.14 -22.01
C ALA A 538 -25.29 -11.05 -23.18
N GLY A 539 -24.41 -12.03 -22.93
CA GLY A 539 -23.88 -12.94 -23.96
C GLY A 539 -22.59 -12.44 -24.63
N VAL A 540 -22.06 -11.26 -24.29
CA VAL A 540 -20.70 -10.88 -24.68
C VAL A 540 -19.72 -11.91 -24.13
N ASP A 541 -18.82 -12.39 -25.01
CA ASP A 541 -17.83 -13.43 -24.73
C ASP A 541 -16.52 -13.09 -25.44
N ILE A 542 -15.51 -12.74 -24.67
CA ILE A 542 -14.21 -12.29 -25.14
C ILE A 542 -13.17 -13.29 -24.65
N GLN A 543 -12.37 -13.82 -25.57
CA GLN A 543 -11.26 -14.70 -25.22
C GLN A 543 -9.95 -14.04 -25.60
N TRP A 544 -8.93 -14.19 -24.75
CA TRP A 544 -7.61 -13.62 -24.99
C TRP A 544 -6.50 -14.51 -24.40
N SER A 545 -5.29 -14.37 -24.94
CA SER A 545 -4.14 -15.11 -24.43
C SER A 545 -2.82 -14.37 -24.63
N PHE A 546 -1.87 -14.68 -23.76
CA PHE A 546 -0.45 -14.34 -23.87
C PHE A 546 0.34 -15.62 -24.09
N THR A 547 1.07 -15.72 -25.21
CA THR A 547 1.90 -16.87 -25.57
C THR A 547 3.29 -16.43 -25.97
N PRO A 548 4.38 -17.11 -25.54
CA PRO A 548 5.72 -16.73 -25.94
C PRO A 548 5.94 -16.97 -27.44
N LEU A 549 6.58 -16.00 -28.09
CA LEU A 549 7.05 -16.11 -29.46
C LEU A 549 8.49 -16.69 -29.47
N PRO A 550 8.88 -17.41 -30.54
CA PRO A 550 10.25 -17.87 -30.67
C PRO A 550 11.23 -16.67 -30.71
N PRO A 551 12.48 -16.83 -30.21
CA PRO A 551 13.50 -15.78 -30.32
C PRO A 551 13.65 -15.34 -31.77
N ARG A 552 13.91 -14.03 -32.00
CA ARG A 552 14.32 -13.57 -33.34
C ARG A 552 15.68 -14.18 -33.64
N LEU A 553 15.79 -14.94 -34.70
CA LEU A 553 17.08 -15.34 -35.20
C LEU A 553 17.85 -14.04 -35.56
N SER A 554 18.95 -13.78 -34.88
CA SER A 554 19.87 -12.73 -35.30
C SER A 554 20.23 -13.04 -36.77
N PRO A 555 20.23 -12.07 -37.69
CA PRO A 555 20.75 -12.31 -39.03
C PRO A 555 22.18 -12.82 -38.84
N SER A 556 22.41 -14.09 -39.22
CA SER A 556 23.74 -14.69 -39.26
C SER A 556 24.66 -13.68 -39.94
N SER A 557 25.73 -13.26 -39.27
CA SER A 557 26.82 -12.53 -39.89
C SER A 557 27.22 -13.35 -41.11
N ALA A 558 26.78 -12.87 -42.28
CA ALA A 558 27.19 -13.48 -43.56
C ALA A 558 28.68 -13.58 -43.51
N THR A 559 29.23 -14.78 -43.48
CA THR A 559 30.63 -15.09 -43.66
C THR A 559 31.05 -14.43 -44.97
N VAL A 560 31.82 -13.34 -44.86
CA VAL A 560 32.52 -12.75 -46.00
C VAL A 560 33.42 -13.88 -46.51
N PRO A 561 33.31 -14.28 -47.80
CA PRO A 561 34.24 -15.24 -48.38
C PRO A 561 35.65 -14.67 -48.28
N PRO A 562 36.69 -15.49 -48.03
CA PRO A 562 38.06 -14.99 -48.04
C PRO A 562 38.42 -14.46 -49.43
N GLU A 563 38.90 -13.20 -49.49
CA GLU A 563 39.48 -12.63 -50.70
C GLU A 563 40.61 -13.55 -51.15
N GLU A 564 40.48 -14.16 -52.34
CA GLU A 564 41.56 -14.77 -53.08
C GLU A 564 42.60 -13.70 -53.41
N LYS A 565 43.75 -13.79 -52.77
CA LYS A 565 44.93 -13.04 -53.18
C LYS A 565 45.47 -13.60 -54.48
N LEU A 566 45.36 -12.86 -55.57
CA LEU A 566 46.19 -12.98 -56.75
C LEU A 566 47.59 -12.43 -56.52
#